data_41094218ba1e4c4d0153b894444c8bdf
#
_entry.id   41094218ba1e4c4d0153b894444c8bdf
#
_cell.length_a   1.000
_cell.length_b   1.000
_cell.length_c   1.000
_cell.angle_alpha   90.00
_cell.angle_beta   90.00
_cell.angle_gamma   90.00
#
_symmetry.space_group_name_H-M   'P 1'
#
loop_
_entity.id
_entity.type
_entity.pdbx_description
1 polymer ?
#
loop_
_entity_poly.entity_id
_entity_poly.type
_entity_poly.pdbx_seq_one_letter_code
_entity_poly.pdbx_strand_id
1 'polypeptide(L)'
;MHKPILCVLALLCAAPAAAVNVPAELPPAVCNVLETCRMVGKGRLRWWGFHVYDAALWSRDGRWQADAPYVLDIVYARNVTTAQLAETSIDEIRRLGVSDATKLARWDAAMRNTFPDVQPGDRLIGIYRPQRGAQFYSATRLLGTIDDPEFARRFFSIWLDPRTQKPELRAALLGGNGRTD
;
A
#
# COMPACT_ATOMS: atom_id res chain seq x y z
N MET A 1 -41.64 -51.78 7.92
CA MET A 1 -41.42 -50.44 8.55
C MET A 1 -40.14 -49.87 7.99
N HIS A 2 -40.25 -48.98 6.97
CA HIS A 2 -39.07 -48.38 6.30
C HIS A 2 -38.95 -46.97 6.82
N LYS A 3 -37.78 -46.64 7.44
CA LYS A 3 -37.44 -45.29 7.84
C LYS A 3 -36.76 -44.57 6.67
N PRO A 4 -37.19 -43.34 6.30
CA PRO A 4 -36.46 -42.55 5.30
C PRO A 4 -35.25 -41.90 5.94
N ILE A 5 -34.09 -42.06 5.30
CA ILE A 5 -32.84 -41.38 5.59
C ILE A 5 -32.95 -39.95 5.00
N LEU A 6 -33.05 -38.97 5.87
CA LEU A 6 -33.05 -37.54 5.50
C LEU A 6 -31.59 -37.12 5.20
N CYS A 7 -31.26 -36.99 3.92
CA CYS A 7 -29.98 -36.40 3.48
C CYS A 7 -30.06 -34.90 3.68
N VAL A 8 -29.38 -34.36 4.72
CA VAL A 8 -29.21 -32.93 4.91
C VAL A 8 -28.05 -32.47 4.00
N LEU A 9 -28.43 -31.84 2.91
CA LEU A 9 -27.46 -31.20 2.00
C LEU A 9 -26.97 -29.91 2.67
N ALA A 10 -25.78 -29.94 3.25
CA ALA A 10 -25.14 -28.75 3.79
C ALA A 10 -24.68 -27.84 2.61
N LEU A 11 -25.43 -26.78 2.37
CA LEU A 11 -25.04 -25.71 1.45
C LEU A 11 -23.81 -24.99 2.06
N LEU A 12 -22.62 -25.27 1.57
CA LEU A 12 -21.44 -24.44 1.84
C LEU A 12 -21.68 -23.08 1.16
N CYS A 13 -22.11 -22.08 1.91
CA CYS A 13 -22.07 -20.69 1.48
C CYS A 13 -20.59 -20.26 1.42
N ALA A 14 -19.98 -20.31 0.24
CA ALA A 14 -18.71 -19.66 -0.01
C ALA A 14 -18.92 -18.15 0.14
N ALA A 15 -18.38 -17.55 1.20
CA ALA A 15 -18.38 -16.10 1.35
C ALA A 15 -17.63 -15.48 0.17
N PRO A 16 -18.20 -14.48 -0.53
CA PRO A 16 -17.51 -13.84 -1.64
C PRO A 16 -16.19 -13.22 -1.13
N ALA A 17 -15.10 -13.50 -1.81
CA ALA A 17 -13.82 -12.85 -1.56
C ALA A 17 -14.06 -11.33 -1.71
N ALA A 18 -13.96 -10.59 -0.60
CA ALA A 18 -14.19 -9.16 -0.61
C ALA A 18 -13.23 -8.50 -1.62
N ALA A 19 -13.78 -7.86 -2.64
CA ALA A 19 -13.00 -7.21 -3.69
C ALA A 19 -12.05 -6.13 -3.11
N VAL A 20 -10.88 -5.97 -3.73
CA VAL A 20 -9.94 -4.88 -3.42
C VAL A 20 -10.61 -3.56 -3.81
N ASN A 21 -10.78 -2.66 -2.86
CA ASN A 21 -11.55 -1.42 -3.03
C ASN A 21 -10.64 -0.20 -3.27
N VAL A 22 -9.66 -0.32 -4.16
CA VAL A 22 -8.90 0.84 -4.63
C VAL A 22 -9.65 1.47 -5.81
N PRO A 23 -9.84 2.80 -5.83
CA PRO A 23 -10.46 3.47 -6.96
C PRO A 23 -9.77 3.12 -8.29
N ALA A 24 -10.56 3.11 -9.36
CA ALA A 24 -10.06 2.79 -10.70
C ALA A 24 -9.14 3.89 -11.27
N GLU A 25 -9.13 5.08 -10.65
CA GLU A 25 -8.40 6.24 -11.13
C GLU A 25 -7.70 6.98 -9.98
N LEU A 26 -6.55 7.56 -10.28
CA LEU A 26 -5.85 8.48 -9.41
C LEU A 26 -6.42 9.90 -9.54
N PRO A 27 -6.31 10.74 -8.48
CA PRO A 27 -6.61 12.16 -8.60
C PRO A 27 -5.80 12.79 -9.74
N PRO A 28 -6.38 13.70 -10.55
CA PRO A 28 -5.68 14.34 -11.67
C PRO A 28 -4.34 14.98 -11.28
N ALA A 29 -4.28 15.63 -10.12
CA ALA A 29 -3.05 16.26 -9.61
C ALA A 29 -1.91 15.24 -9.38
N VAL A 30 -2.25 14.01 -9.00
CA VAL A 30 -1.28 12.92 -8.82
C VAL A 30 -0.88 12.35 -10.18
N CYS A 31 -1.86 12.13 -11.05
CA CYS A 31 -1.61 11.56 -12.37
C CYS A 31 -0.72 12.47 -13.24
N ASN A 32 -0.89 13.78 -13.16
CA ASN A 32 -0.09 14.75 -13.90
C ASN A 32 1.41 14.64 -13.62
N VAL A 33 1.82 14.14 -12.44
CA VAL A 33 3.24 13.92 -12.11
C VAL A 33 3.85 12.78 -12.94
N LEU A 34 3.04 11.81 -13.33
CA LEU A 34 3.45 10.69 -14.20
C LEU A 34 3.22 10.98 -15.69
N GLU A 35 2.54 12.09 -16.03
CA GLU A 35 2.04 12.45 -17.37
C GLU A 35 0.92 11.53 -17.86
N THR A 36 1.02 10.24 -17.65
CA THR A 36 -0.02 9.22 -17.85
C THR A 36 -0.01 8.27 -16.66
N CYS A 37 -1.17 7.69 -16.32
CA CYS A 37 -1.31 6.79 -15.19
C CYS A 37 -1.91 5.46 -15.64
N ARG A 38 -1.15 4.40 -15.51
CA ARG A 38 -1.63 3.04 -15.72
C ARG A 38 -1.36 2.20 -14.47
N MET A 39 -2.37 1.44 -14.07
CA MET A 39 -2.22 0.52 -12.94
C MET A 39 -1.24 -0.59 -13.32
N VAL A 40 -0.26 -0.84 -12.45
CA VAL A 40 0.64 -1.97 -12.52
C VAL A 40 -0.02 -3.20 -11.90
N GLY A 41 -0.55 -3.02 -10.69
CA GLY A 41 -1.24 -4.08 -9.97
C GLY A 41 -1.87 -3.56 -8.68
N LYS A 42 -2.66 -4.41 -8.04
CA LYS A 42 -3.33 -4.07 -6.78
C LYS A 42 -3.47 -5.29 -5.89
N GLY A 43 -3.49 -5.07 -4.57
CA GLY A 43 -3.62 -6.13 -3.59
C GLY A 43 -4.18 -5.62 -2.27
N ARG A 44 -4.42 -6.55 -1.36
CA ARG A 44 -4.98 -6.29 -0.04
C ARG A 44 -4.00 -6.69 1.05
N LEU A 45 -3.79 -5.83 2.04
CA LEU A 45 -3.13 -6.21 3.26
C LEU A 45 -4.14 -6.75 4.28
N ARG A 46 -3.88 -7.99 4.73
CA ARG A 46 -4.51 -8.55 5.92
C ARG A 46 -3.47 -8.77 7.01
N TRP A 47 -3.85 -8.50 8.26
CA TRP A 47 -3.03 -8.76 9.43
C TRP A 47 -3.85 -9.56 10.43
N TRP A 48 -3.40 -10.75 10.79
CA TRP A 48 -4.17 -11.68 11.64
C TRP A 48 -5.63 -11.89 11.15
N GLY A 49 -5.81 -12.03 9.83
CA GLY A 49 -7.13 -12.16 9.21
C GLY A 49 -7.92 -10.84 9.04
N PHE A 50 -7.52 -9.77 9.70
CA PHE A 50 -8.20 -8.48 9.61
C PHE A 50 -7.73 -7.69 8.38
N HIS A 51 -8.69 -7.13 7.64
CA HIS A 51 -8.43 -6.21 6.54
C HIS A 51 -7.87 -4.90 7.11
N VAL A 52 -6.68 -4.50 6.65
CA VAL A 52 -5.98 -3.28 7.10
C VAL A 52 -6.11 -2.19 6.05
N TYR A 53 -5.77 -2.50 4.81
CA TYR A 53 -5.93 -1.60 3.66
C TYR A 53 -5.94 -2.37 2.34
N ASP A 54 -6.40 -1.69 1.30
CA ASP A 54 -6.19 -2.05 -0.10
C ASP A 54 -5.13 -1.12 -0.71
N ALA A 55 -4.26 -1.65 -1.56
CA ALA A 55 -3.21 -0.88 -2.19
C ALA A 55 -3.17 -1.12 -3.70
N ALA A 56 -2.79 -0.09 -4.47
CA ALA A 56 -2.50 -0.19 -5.89
C ALA A 56 -1.20 0.52 -6.22
N LEU A 57 -0.47 -0.06 -7.16
CA LEU A 57 0.74 0.52 -7.74
C LEU A 57 0.41 1.04 -9.14
N TRP A 58 0.89 2.25 -9.44
CA TRP A 58 0.68 2.92 -10.70
C TRP A 58 1.99 3.44 -11.28
N SER A 59 2.13 3.39 -12.57
CA SER A 59 3.25 3.96 -13.31
C SER A 59 2.78 4.61 -14.60
N ARG A 60 3.70 5.21 -15.34
CA ARG A 60 3.39 5.84 -16.63
C ARG A 60 2.82 4.85 -17.65
N ASP A 61 3.36 3.66 -17.72
CA ASP A 61 3.09 2.66 -18.77
C ASP A 61 2.46 1.35 -18.26
N GLY A 62 2.16 1.26 -16.95
CA GLY A 62 1.64 0.05 -16.31
C GLY A 62 2.72 -0.99 -16.00
N ARG A 63 3.99 -0.60 -16.02
CA ARG A 63 5.13 -1.44 -15.64
C ARG A 63 5.92 -0.79 -14.53
N TRP A 64 6.26 -1.53 -13.51
CA TRP A 64 7.09 -1.01 -12.44
C TRP A 64 8.57 -1.06 -12.80
N GLN A 65 9.26 0.04 -12.55
CA GLN A 65 10.72 0.17 -12.64
C GLN A 65 11.22 0.90 -11.39
N ALA A 66 12.26 0.37 -10.77
CA ALA A 66 12.76 0.88 -9.48
C ALA A 66 13.25 2.34 -9.54
N ASP A 67 13.81 2.73 -10.68
CA ASP A 67 14.42 4.06 -10.88
C ASP A 67 13.53 5.04 -11.65
N ALA A 68 12.29 4.65 -11.97
CA ALA A 68 11.30 5.52 -12.61
C ALA A 68 10.29 6.04 -11.58
N PRO A 69 9.59 7.17 -11.86
CA PRO A 69 8.50 7.63 -11.01
C PRO A 69 7.34 6.63 -10.99
N TYR A 70 6.76 6.41 -9.81
CA TYR A 70 5.55 5.61 -9.62
C TYR A 70 4.74 6.13 -8.45
N VAL A 71 3.51 5.65 -8.34
CA VAL A 71 2.58 6.00 -7.27
C VAL A 71 2.15 4.73 -6.55
N LEU A 72 2.20 4.76 -5.23
CA LEU A 72 1.57 3.79 -4.34
C LEU A 72 0.35 4.45 -3.70
N ASP A 73 -0.80 3.88 -3.93
CA ASP A 73 -2.09 4.38 -3.50
C ASP A 73 -2.70 3.41 -2.50
N ILE A 74 -2.98 3.87 -1.29
CA ILE A 74 -3.47 3.05 -0.18
C ILE A 74 -4.82 3.58 0.29
N VAL A 75 -5.82 2.70 0.33
CA VAL A 75 -7.15 2.97 0.91
C VAL A 75 -7.26 2.19 2.20
N TYR A 76 -7.37 2.89 3.32
CA TYR A 76 -7.41 2.27 4.64
C TYR A 76 -8.80 1.66 4.93
N ALA A 77 -8.81 0.54 5.63
CA ALA A 77 -10.01 -0.13 6.10
C ALA A 77 -10.17 -0.06 7.62
N ARG A 78 -9.24 0.64 8.30
CA ARG A 78 -9.18 0.79 9.76
C ARG A 78 -8.67 2.16 10.15
N ASN A 79 -8.97 2.56 11.41
CA ASN A 79 -8.33 3.71 12.03
C ASN A 79 -6.84 3.39 12.27
N VAL A 80 -5.97 4.27 11.80
CA VAL A 80 -4.53 4.21 12.08
C VAL A 80 -4.06 5.63 12.36
N THR A 81 -3.41 5.84 13.50
CA THR A 81 -2.90 7.17 13.85
C THR A 81 -1.63 7.50 13.07
N THR A 82 -1.34 8.78 12.93
CA THR A 82 -0.08 9.30 12.39
C THR A 82 1.13 8.65 13.06
N ALA A 83 1.06 8.52 14.40
CA ALA A 83 2.13 7.87 15.17
C ALA A 83 2.34 6.41 14.73
N GLN A 84 1.27 5.63 14.62
CA GLN A 84 1.34 4.24 14.19
C GLN A 84 1.85 4.09 12.74
N LEU A 85 1.44 4.99 11.84
CA LEU A 85 1.94 5.02 10.47
C LEU A 85 3.46 5.24 10.43
N ALA A 86 3.95 6.23 11.17
CA ALA A 86 5.37 6.55 11.23
C ALA A 86 6.18 5.42 11.89
N GLU A 87 5.77 4.95 13.06
CA GLU A 87 6.46 3.88 13.81
C GLU A 87 6.56 2.60 13.00
N THR A 88 5.44 2.13 12.42
CA THR A 88 5.45 0.92 11.58
C THR A 88 6.37 1.07 10.36
N SER A 89 6.37 2.27 9.73
CA SER A 89 7.25 2.54 8.60
C SER A 89 8.72 2.52 9.01
N ILE A 90 9.08 3.12 10.14
CA ILE A 90 10.45 3.11 10.67
C ILE A 90 10.91 1.70 11.03
N ASP A 91 10.04 0.89 11.63
CA ASP A 91 10.38 -0.48 11.99
C ASP A 91 10.65 -1.35 10.75
N GLU A 92 9.85 -1.21 9.70
CA GLU A 92 10.07 -1.90 8.43
C GLU A 92 11.34 -1.41 7.73
N ILE A 93 11.61 -0.10 7.70
CA ILE A 93 12.83 0.48 7.13
C ILE A 93 14.06 -0.04 7.89
N ARG A 94 13.99 -0.11 9.22
CA ARG A 94 15.06 -0.67 10.06
C ARG A 94 15.27 -2.16 9.76
N ARG A 95 14.21 -2.92 9.67
CA ARG A 95 14.26 -4.35 9.32
C ARG A 95 14.89 -4.58 7.94
N LEU A 96 14.67 -3.68 7.00
CA LEU A 96 15.26 -3.72 5.66
C LEU A 96 16.73 -3.26 5.61
N GLY A 97 17.33 -2.94 6.77
CA GLY A 97 18.77 -2.77 6.91
C GLY A 97 19.25 -1.32 7.11
N VAL A 98 18.38 -0.40 7.46
CA VAL A 98 18.80 0.95 7.89
C VAL A 98 19.01 0.97 9.41
N SER A 99 20.24 1.21 9.86
CA SER A 99 20.61 1.19 11.28
C SER A 99 20.96 2.57 11.86
N ASP A 100 21.09 3.61 11.04
CA ASP A 100 21.42 4.97 11.46
C ASP A 100 20.25 5.57 12.27
N ALA A 101 20.41 5.64 13.58
CA ALA A 101 19.37 6.12 14.50
C ALA A 101 18.99 7.60 14.26
N THR A 102 19.96 8.46 13.91
CA THR A 102 19.73 9.86 13.64
C THR A 102 18.89 10.04 12.36
N LYS A 103 19.22 9.28 11.34
CA LYS A 103 18.48 9.25 10.07
C LYS A 103 17.05 8.75 10.28
N LEU A 104 16.87 7.65 11.02
CA LEU A 104 15.55 7.10 11.33
C LEU A 104 14.69 8.09 12.11
N ALA A 105 15.25 8.78 13.13
CA ALA A 105 14.54 9.79 13.90
C ALA A 105 14.10 10.98 13.03
N ARG A 106 14.95 11.42 12.11
CA ARG A 106 14.61 12.49 11.16
C ARG A 106 13.45 12.06 10.23
N TRP A 107 13.47 10.85 9.75
CA TRP A 107 12.41 10.31 8.88
C TRP A 107 11.10 10.09 9.63
N ASP A 108 11.15 9.61 10.89
CA ASP A 108 9.98 9.53 11.76
C ASP A 108 9.32 10.90 11.94
N ALA A 109 10.09 11.92 12.30
CA ALA A 109 9.59 13.28 12.44
C ALA A 109 8.99 13.83 11.13
N ALA A 110 9.63 13.58 9.99
CA ALA A 110 9.15 14.02 8.69
C ALA A 110 7.79 13.36 8.35
N MET A 111 7.64 12.06 8.61
CA MET A 111 6.37 11.34 8.41
C MET A 111 5.28 11.84 9.35
N ARG A 112 5.58 12.05 10.64
CA ARG A 112 4.61 12.59 11.62
C ARG A 112 4.12 13.99 11.25
N ASN A 113 4.96 14.80 10.62
CA ASN A 113 4.57 16.13 10.14
C ASN A 113 3.78 16.10 8.81
N THR A 114 3.83 14.99 8.09
CA THR A 114 3.23 14.87 6.75
C THR A 114 1.95 14.05 6.75
N PHE A 115 1.91 12.95 7.49
CA PHE A 115 0.77 12.02 7.46
C PHE A 115 -0.32 12.45 8.42
N PRO A 116 -1.60 12.38 8.02
CA PRO A 116 -2.72 12.53 8.93
C PRO A 116 -3.01 11.22 9.67
N ASP A 117 -3.82 11.30 10.71
CA ASP A 117 -4.59 10.15 11.15
C ASP A 117 -5.54 9.72 10.02
N VAL A 118 -5.71 8.42 9.85
CA VAL A 118 -6.58 7.87 8.81
C VAL A 118 -7.66 6.99 9.42
N GLN A 119 -8.81 6.94 8.76
CA GLN A 119 -9.96 6.13 9.12
C GLN A 119 -10.43 5.29 7.92
N PRO A 120 -11.37 4.34 8.10
CA PRO A 120 -11.87 3.54 7.00
C PRO A 120 -12.39 4.41 5.84
N GLY A 121 -11.88 4.14 4.63
CA GLY A 121 -12.16 4.90 3.41
C GLY A 121 -11.16 6.01 3.10
N ASP A 122 -10.33 6.42 4.06
CA ASP A 122 -9.30 7.42 3.80
C ASP A 122 -8.21 6.89 2.86
N ARG A 123 -7.65 7.80 2.09
CA ARG A 123 -6.68 7.52 1.04
C ARG A 123 -5.37 8.26 1.33
N LEU A 124 -4.28 7.51 1.36
CA LEU A 124 -2.92 8.05 1.42
C LEU A 124 -2.18 7.61 0.15
N ILE A 125 -1.77 8.59 -0.65
CA ILE A 125 -1.14 8.36 -1.93
C ILE A 125 0.29 8.87 -1.85
N GLY A 126 1.27 7.97 -2.04
CA GLY A 126 2.68 8.30 -2.10
C GLY A 126 3.19 8.28 -3.53
N ILE A 127 3.84 9.36 -3.95
CA ILE A 127 4.53 9.48 -5.25
C ILE A 127 6.02 9.34 -5.01
N TYR A 128 6.64 8.31 -5.59
CA TYR A 128 8.09 8.19 -5.66
C TYR A 128 8.63 9.07 -6.77
N ARG A 129 9.55 9.96 -6.43
CA ARG A 129 10.24 10.85 -7.37
C ARG A 129 11.73 10.58 -7.31
N PRO A 130 12.29 9.84 -8.27
CA PRO A 130 13.71 9.52 -8.30
C PRO A 130 14.58 10.77 -8.12
N GLN A 131 15.59 10.67 -7.26
CA GLN A 131 16.56 11.75 -6.93
C GLN A 131 15.94 13.01 -6.30
N ARG A 132 14.62 13.05 -6.04
CA ARG A 132 13.93 14.20 -5.43
C ARG A 132 13.29 13.89 -4.08
N GLY A 133 12.93 12.63 -3.83
CA GLY A 133 12.21 12.26 -2.61
C GLY A 133 10.80 11.74 -2.87
N ALA A 134 9.86 12.05 -1.99
CA ALA A 134 8.49 11.60 -2.05
C ALA A 134 7.50 12.74 -1.85
N GLN A 135 6.36 12.69 -2.54
CA GLN A 135 5.20 13.54 -2.29
C GLN A 135 4.04 12.69 -1.78
N PHE A 136 3.27 13.26 -0.86
CA PHE A 136 2.13 12.56 -0.26
C PHE A 136 0.85 13.37 -0.44
N TYR A 137 -0.22 12.68 -0.83
CA TYR A 137 -1.54 13.25 -1.07
C TYR A 137 -2.60 12.48 -0.29
N SER A 138 -3.65 13.16 0.09
CA SER A 138 -4.95 12.55 0.36
C SER A 138 -5.71 12.36 -0.97
N ALA A 139 -6.96 11.93 -0.90
CA ALA A 139 -7.81 11.86 -2.09
C ALA A 139 -7.97 13.22 -2.80
N THR A 140 -7.83 14.35 -2.10
CA THR A 140 -8.22 15.67 -2.58
C THR A 140 -7.11 16.72 -2.57
N ARG A 141 -6.02 16.54 -1.80
CA ARG A 141 -5.00 17.57 -1.62
C ARG A 141 -3.61 17.00 -1.37
N LEU A 142 -2.60 17.80 -1.67
CA LEU A 142 -1.22 17.56 -1.22
C LEU A 142 -1.16 17.65 0.31
N LEU A 143 -0.57 16.65 0.95
CA LEU A 143 -0.29 16.61 2.38
C LEU A 143 1.09 17.20 2.69
N GLY A 144 2.09 16.86 1.87
CA GLY A 144 3.44 17.35 2.01
C GLY A 144 4.43 16.66 1.08
N THR A 145 5.68 17.12 1.16
CA THR A 145 6.81 16.57 0.42
C THR A 145 7.94 16.27 1.40
N ILE A 146 8.58 15.13 1.25
CA ILE A 146 9.82 14.77 1.95
C ILE A 146 10.93 14.72 0.90
N ASP A 147 11.73 15.81 0.84
CA ASP A 147 12.79 16.01 -0.15
C ASP A 147 14.07 15.27 0.28
N ASP A 148 13.96 13.96 0.44
CA ASP A 148 15.07 13.06 0.76
C ASP A 148 14.97 11.82 -0.16
N PRO A 149 15.85 11.71 -1.17
CA PRO A 149 15.83 10.59 -2.11
C PRO A 149 16.10 9.24 -1.45
N GLU A 150 16.89 9.22 -0.38
CA GLU A 150 17.15 7.98 0.36
C GLU A 150 15.92 7.57 1.16
N PHE A 151 15.27 8.51 1.85
CA PHE A 151 13.99 8.26 2.48
C PHE A 151 13.01 7.63 1.51
N ALA A 152 12.81 8.26 0.34
CA ALA A 152 11.85 7.78 -0.63
C ALA A 152 12.12 6.33 -1.05
N ARG A 153 13.38 6.00 -1.41
CA ARG A 153 13.74 4.62 -1.75
C ARG A 153 13.44 3.64 -0.62
N ARG A 154 13.79 3.98 0.62
CA ARG A 154 13.60 3.13 1.80
C ARG A 154 12.14 2.99 2.18
N PHE A 155 11.37 4.07 2.11
CA PHE A 155 9.95 4.07 2.40
C PHE A 155 9.17 3.14 1.43
N PHE A 156 9.32 3.33 0.13
CA PHE A 156 8.62 2.49 -0.83
C PHE A 156 9.13 1.05 -0.87
N SER A 157 10.35 0.79 -0.42
CA SER A 157 10.87 -0.58 -0.28
C SER A 157 10.10 -1.41 0.73
N ILE A 158 9.36 -0.82 1.67
CA ILE A 158 8.46 -1.52 2.59
C ILE A 158 7.53 -2.48 1.82
N TRP A 159 7.02 -2.06 0.67
CA TRP A 159 6.13 -2.86 -0.18
C TRP A 159 6.84 -3.57 -1.34
N LEU A 160 7.92 -2.98 -1.87
CA LEU A 160 8.48 -3.37 -3.17
C LEU A 160 9.81 -4.13 -3.09
N ASP A 161 10.51 -4.12 -1.95
CA ASP A 161 11.72 -4.92 -1.74
C ASP A 161 11.38 -6.43 -1.71
N PRO A 162 12.17 -7.30 -2.36
CA PRO A 162 11.96 -8.76 -2.27
C PRO A 162 11.93 -9.32 -0.84
N ARG A 163 12.54 -8.61 0.12
CA ARG A 163 12.59 -8.99 1.53
C ARG A 163 11.41 -8.47 2.35
N THR A 164 10.38 -7.90 1.71
CA THR A 164 9.16 -7.46 2.41
C THR A 164 8.53 -8.61 3.21
N GLN A 165 7.90 -8.28 4.35
CA GLN A 165 7.15 -9.27 5.13
C GLN A 165 5.80 -9.67 4.48
N LYS A 166 5.46 -9.07 3.34
CA LYS A 166 4.19 -9.31 2.63
C LYS A 166 4.44 -9.66 1.15
N PRO A 167 5.09 -10.81 0.88
CA PRO A 167 5.48 -11.18 -0.49
C PRO A 167 4.27 -11.32 -1.42
N GLU A 168 3.11 -11.78 -0.92
CA GLU A 168 1.89 -11.89 -1.72
C GLU A 168 1.36 -10.50 -2.14
N LEU A 169 1.37 -9.54 -1.22
CA LEU A 169 0.97 -8.16 -1.54
C LEU A 169 1.94 -7.55 -2.56
N ARG A 170 3.25 -7.77 -2.38
CA ARG A 170 4.25 -7.34 -3.36
C ARG A 170 4.00 -7.93 -4.73
N ALA A 171 3.78 -9.23 -4.83
CA ALA A 171 3.49 -9.90 -6.09
C ALA A 171 2.25 -9.31 -6.76
N ALA A 172 1.17 -9.09 -6.01
CA ALA A 172 -0.06 -8.48 -6.50
C ALA A 172 0.16 -7.04 -7.00
N LEU A 173 0.93 -6.22 -6.27
CA LEU A 173 1.28 -4.85 -6.67
C LEU A 173 2.12 -4.81 -7.95
N LEU A 174 3.00 -5.79 -8.16
CA LEU A 174 3.84 -5.90 -9.35
C LEU A 174 3.13 -6.55 -10.55
N GLY A 175 1.81 -6.73 -10.49
CA GLY A 175 1.01 -7.29 -11.57
C GLY A 175 1.09 -8.82 -11.68
N GLY A 176 1.70 -9.48 -10.72
CA GLY A 176 1.62 -10.93 -10.57
C GLY A 176 0.19 -11.30 -10.17
N ASN A 177 -0.52 -12.03 -11.02
CA ASN A 177 -1.79 -12.64 -10.63
C ASN A 177 -1.51 -13.56 -9.44
N GLY A 178 -2.03 -13.19 -8.28
CA GLY A 178 -2.10 -14.11 -7.16
C GLY A 178 -2.97 -15.31 -7.59
N ARG A 179 -2.35 -16.29 -8.21
CA ARG A 179 -2.91 -17.64 -8.24
C ARG A 179 -2.80 -18.14 -6.80
N THR A 180 -3.89 -18.03 -6.09
CA THR A 180 -4.16 -18.96 -5.02
C THR A 180 -4.59 -20.26 -5.69
N ASP A 181 -3.65 -21.21 -5.79
CA ASP A 181 -3.99 -22.61 -5.93
C ASP A 181 -4.63 -23.11 -4.63
#